data_b0d731f1269c31a56f4319d24ca2c290
#
_entry.id   b0d731f1269c31a56f4319d24ca2c290
#
_cell.length_a   1.000
_cell.length_b   1.000
_cell.length_c   1.000
_cell.angle_alpha   90.00
_cell.angle_beta   90.00
_cell.angle_gamma   90.00
#
_symmetry.space_group_name_H-M   'P 1'
#
loop_
_entity.id
_entity.type
_entity.pdbx_description
1 polymer ?
#
loop_
_entity_poly.entity_id
_entity_poly.type
_entity_poly.pdbx_seq_one_letter_code
_entity_poly.pdbx_strand_id
1 'polypeptide(L)'
;SHEPNGTMRIRPLLLLLCLCAACATADAQRFYVKLGGKVTEHFTGDPMKGVLVRLLKAGQQEAEKITRADGSYEFTLDRGWRYSVWYSKQGQITKHIDIDTEGIPAYPDVPFYEMDVQMTMVEWINEFDFAIFDQPLGEASFKQSVRNMSWDVEYTEKMRPALAKTMDEYEKTYRGYYKRKAARQPPPKGAVVDSLRTVPEDKEDPD
;
A
#
# COMPACT_ATOMS: atom_id res chain seq x y z
N SER A 1 -14.28 -69.54 48.68
CA SER A 1 -13.53 -68.30 48.63
C SER A 1 -12.88 -68.11 47.25
N HIS A 2 -13.58 -67.45 46.36
CA HIS A 2 -13.02 -67.08 45.05
C HIS A 2 -13.00 -65.55 44.96
N GLU A 3 -11.83 -64.97 44.92
CA GLU A 3 -11.63 -63.60 44.51
C GLU A 3 -11.46 -63.54 42.96
N PRO A 4 -12.17 -62.66 42.26
CA PRO A 4 -11.84 -62.39 40.88
C PRO A 4 -10.92 -61.17 40.77
N ASN A 5 -9.64 -61.43 40.38
CA ASN A 5 -8.68 -60.42 39.95
C ASN A 5 -9.09 -59.84 38.60
N GLY A 6 -9.89 -58.77 38.62
CA GLY A 6 -10.17 -57.94 37.44
C GLY A 6 -9.23 -56.75 37.35
N THR A 7 -7.97 -56.99 36.98
CA THR A 7 -7.07 -55.86 36.61
C THR A 7 -7.42 -55.39 35.20
N MET A 8 -8.21 -54.36 35.17
CA MET A 8 -8.69 -53.70 33.95
C MET A 8 -7.54 -53.13 33.15
N ARG A 9 -7.31 -53.66 31.94
CA ARG A 9 -6.25 -53.28 30.97
C ARG A 9 -6.54 -51.92 30.30
N ILE A 10 -6.84 -50.88 31.09
CA ILE A 10 -7.17 -49.53 30.57
C ILE A 10 -5.91 -48.72 30.34
N ARG A 11 -4.77 -49.03 30.98
CA ARG A 11 -3.54 -48.26 30.91
C ARG A 11 -2.91 -48.12 29.50
N PRO A 12 -2.85 -49.15 28.63
CA PRO A 12 -2.26 -49.00 27.31
C PRO A 12 -3.14 -48.21 26.34
N LEU A 13 -4.47 -48.27 26.50
CA LEU A 13 -5.40 -47.54 25.66
C LEU A 13 -5.38 -46.02 25.94
N LEU A 14 -5.27 -45.63 27.21
CA LEU A 14 -5.12 -44.26 27.62
C LEU A 14 -3.79 -43.65 27.17
N LEU A 15 -2.71 -44.42 27.22
CA LEU A 15 -1.39 -43.99 26.72
C LEU A 15 -1.39 -43.81 25.18
N LEU A 16 -2.08 -44.67 24.44
CA LEU A 16 -2.23 -44.55 22.99
C LEU A 16 -3.05 -43.37 22.62
N LEU A 17 -4.12 -43.07 23.35
CA LEU A 17 -4.98 -41.90 23.13
C LEU A 17 -4.25 -40.58 23.40
N CYS A 18 -3.41 -40.51 24.47
CA CYS A 18 -2.56 -39.35 24.74
C CYS A 18 -1.48 -39.14 23.69
N LEU A 19 -0.91 -40.21 23.13
CA LEU A 19 0.08 -40.11 22.07
C LEU A 19 -0.51 -39.58 20.76
N CYS A 20 -1.74 -39.99 20.41
CA CYS A 20 -2.47 -39.46 19.26
C CYS A 20 -2.87 -37.98 19.43
N ALA A 21 -3.23 -37.55 20.64
CA ALA A 21 -3.56 -36.17 20.93
C ALA A 21 -2.34 -35.22 20.85
N ALA A 22 -1.15 -35.70 21.20
CA ALA A 22 0.11 -34.95 21.11
C ALA A 22 0.58 -34.70 19.64
N CYS A 23 0.18 -35.57 18.70
CA CYS A 23 0.46 -35.38 17.27
C CYS A 23 -0.43 -34.35 16.59
N ALA A 24 -1.53 -33.91 17.20
CA ALA A 24 -2.48 -32.97 16.58
C ALA A 24 -2.06 -31.49 16.71
N THR A 25 -1.01 -31.17 17.44
CA THR A 25 -0.53 -29.78 17.64
C THR A 25 0.79 -29.47 16.93
N ALA A 26 1.11 -30.18 15.87
CA ALA A 26 2.10 -29.67 14.94
C ALA A 26 1.43 -28.49 14.19
N ASP A 27 1.49 -27.30 14.77
CA ASP A 27 1.32 -26.07 14.03
C ASP A 27 2.35 -26.07 12.91
N ALA A 28 1.94 -26.55 11.74
CA ALA A 28 2.76 -26.46 10.54
C ALA A 28 3.01 -24.96 10.37
N GLN A 29 4.25 -24.54 10.64
CA GLN A 29 4.69 -23.16 10.49
C GLN A 29 4.28 -22.69 9.11
N ARG A 30 3.18 -21.90 9.04
CA ARG A 30 2.66 -21.43 7.76
C ARG A 30 3.67 -20.49 7.15
N PHE A 31 4.14 -20.84 5.98
CA PHE A 31 4.93 -19.95 5.18
C PHE A 31 4.04 -18.76 4.73
N TYR A 32 4.59 -17.56 4.76
CA TYR A 32 3.88 -16.35 4.34
C TYR A 32 4.81 -15.35 3.63
N VAL A 33 4.22 -14.41 2.93
CA VAL A 33 4.90 -13.22 2.42
C VAL A 33 4.44 -12.04 3.26
N LYS A 34 5.38 -11.35 3.89
CA LYS A 34 5.15 -10.11 4.61
C LYS A 34 5.20 -8.95 3.61
N LEU A 35 4.06 -8.34 3.37
CA LEU A 35 3.93 -7.18 2.52
C LEU A 35 3.80 -5.94 3.38
N GLY A 36 4.81 -5.08 3.38
CA GLY A 36 4.79 -3.77 4.02
C GLY A 36 4.95 -2.64 3.03
N GLY A 37 4.74 -1.41 3.48
CA GLY A 37 5.02 -0.27 2.65
C GLY A 37 4.61 1.05 3.25
N LYS A 38 4.85 2.11 2.48
CA LYS A 38 4.47 3.48 2.82
C LYS A 38 3.71 4.13 1.68
N VAL A 39 2.74 4.95 2.05
CA VAL A 39 2.00 5.79 1.11
C VAL A 39 2.37 7.24 1.35
N THR A 40 2.70 7.95 0.26
CA THR A 40 3.12 9.36 0.29
C THR A 40 2.28 10.20 -0.66
N GLU A 41 2.29 11.50 -0.46
CA GLU A 41 1.70 12.48 -1.36
C GLU A 41 2.68 12.77 -2.52
N HIS A 42 2.16 13.01 -3.73
CA HIS A 42 2.99 13.12 -4.94
C HIS A 42 3.94 14.32 -4.93
N PHE A 43 3.44 15.50 -4.60
CA PHE A 43 4.23 16.73 -4.73
C PHE A 43 5.16 16.99 -3.55
N THR A 44 4.74 16.64 -2.34
CA THR A 44 5.51 16.92 -1.12
C THR A 44 6.37 15.74 -0.70
N GLY A 45 5.98 14.51 -1.07
CA GLY A 45 6.59 13.29 -0.56
C GLY A 45 6.20 12.98 0.89
N ASP A 46 5.30 13.77 1.49
CA ASP A 46 4.89 13.58 2.88
C ASP A 46 4.12 12.28 3.07
N PRO A 47 4.29 11.61 4.21
CA PRO A 47 3.52 10.43 4.56
C PRO A 47 2.02 10.71 4.57
N MET A 48 1.23 9.84 3.94
CA MET A 48 -0.21 9.97 3.88
C MET A 48 -0.92 9.06 4.88
N LYS A 49 -1.42 9.67 5.97
CA LYS A 49 -2.37 9.03 6.88
C LYS A 49 -3.76 8.90 6.25
N GLY A 50 -4.47 7.83 6.58
CA GLY A 50 -5.88 7.67 6.23
C GLY A 50 -6.13 7.22 4.80
N VAL A 51 -5.14 6.63 4.13
CA VAL A 51 -5.34 5.92 2.86
C VAL A 51 -5.90 4.54 3.17
N LEU A 52 -7.02 4.18 2.56
CA LEU A 52 -7.58 2.85 2.63
C LEU A 52 -6.78 1.93 1.69
N VAL A 53 -6.12 0.94 2.27
CA VAL A 53 -5.41 -0.11 1.54
C VAL A 53 -6.21 -1.39 1.64
N ARG A 54 -6.73 -1.88 0.50
CA ARG A 54 -7.51 -3.14 0.41
C ARG A 54 -6.66 -4.22 -0.24
N LEU A 55 -6.68 -5.38 0.38
CA LEU A 55 -6.09 -6.60 -0.15
C LEU A 55 -7.19 -7.48 -0.73
N LEU A 56 -7.09 -7.77 -2.02
CA LEU A 56 -7.96 -8.74 -2.70
C LEU A 56 -7.15 -10.02 -2.94
N LYS A 57 -7.75 -11.16 -2.64
CA LYS A 57 -7.23 -12.51 -2.89
C LYS A 57 -8.11 -13.20 -3.92
N ALA A 58 -7.56 -13.58 -5.05
CA ALA A 58 -8.32 -14.14 -6.16
C ALA A 58 -9.56 -13.28 -6.55
N GLY A 59 -9.41 -11.94 -6.54
CA GLY A 59 -10.46 -10.98 -6.86
C GLY A 59 -11.50 -10.70 -5.76
N GLN A 60 -11.40 -11.38 -4.59
CA GLN A 60 -12.30 -11.16 -3.45
C GLN A 60 -11.58 -10.39 -2.34
N GLN A 61 -12.29 -9.48 -1.68
CA GLN A 61 -11.70 -8.73 -0.57
C GLN A 61 -11.38 -9.67 0.60
N GLU A 62 -10.09 -9.75 0.94
CA GLU A 62 -9.56 -10.57 2.05
C GLU A 62 -9.34 -9.73 3.31
N ALA A 63 -8.76 -8.53 3.15
CA ALA A 63 -8.44 -7.65 4.25
C ALA A 63 -8.43 -6.18 3.81
N GLU A 64 -8.52 -5.28 4.79
CA GLU A 64 -8.30 -3.85 4.57
C GLU A 64 -7.57 -3.22 5.76
N LYS A 65 -6.81 -2.17 5.50
CA LYS A 65 -6.13 -1.36 6.52
C LYS A 65 -6.16 0.11 6.13
N ILE A 66 -6.08 0.97 7.14
CA ILE A 66 -5.93 2.40 6.95
C ILE A 66 -4.49 2.76 7.33
N THR A 67 -3.80 3.51 6.46
CA THR A 67 -2.41 3.92 6.72
C THR A 67 -2.29 4.73 8.01
N ARG A 68 -1.21 4.46 8.76
CA ARG A 68 -0.86 5.15 10.01
C ARG A 68 -0.39 6.59 9.73
N ALA A 69 -0.03 7.33 10.78
CA ALA A 69 0.44 8.71 10.68
C ALA A 69 1.72 8.84 9.82
N ASP A 70 2.57 7.83 9.82
CA ASP A 70 3.79 7.73 9.01
C ASP A 70 3.56 7.15 7.60
N GLY A 71 2.30 7.00 7.18
CA GLY A 71 1.90 6.42 5.90
C GLY A 71 2.03 4.90 5.82
N SER A 72 2.44 4.22 6.89
CA SER A 72 2.74 2.78 6.87
C SER A 72 1.50 1.90 6.91
N TYR A 73 1.62 0.72 6.28
CA TYR A 73 0.66 -0.39 6.34
C TYR A 73 1.42 -1.72 6.25
N GLU A 74 0.76 -2.83 6.62
CA GLU A 74 1.34 -4.17 6.54
C GLU A 74 0.24 -5.22 6.35
N PHE A 75 0.50 -6.22 5.48
CA PHE A 75 -0.31 -7.42 5.29
C PHE A 75 0.56 -8.67 5.35
N THR A 76 -0.08 -9.79 5.62
CA THR A 76 0.50 -11.13 5.48
C THR A 76 -0.22 -11.84 4.35
N LEU A 77 0.52 -12.32 3.34
CA LEU A 77 -0.02 -13.03 2.19
C LEU A 77 0.31 -14.51 2.29
N ASP A 78 -0.66 -15.36 2.00
CA ASP A 78 -0.43 -16.81 1.87
C ASP A 78 0.28 -17.09 0.53
N ARG A 79 1.03 -18.19 0.44
CA ARG A 79 1.54 -18.69 -0.83
C ARG A 79 0.44 -19.33 -1.68
N GLY A 80 0.65 -19.38 -2.99
CA GLY A 80 -0.24 -20.09 -3.91
C GLY A 80 -1.48 -19.30 -4.32
N TRP A 81 -1.43 -17.98 -4.26
CA TRP A 81 -2.54 -17.11 -4.59
C TRP A 81 -2.10 -15.89 -5.38
N ARG A 82 -3.05 -15.30 -6.11
CA ARG A 82 -2.91 -13.98 -6.72
C ARG A 82 -3.62 -12.94 -5.87
N TYR A 83 -2.91 -11.84 -5.63
CA TYR A 83 -3.39 -10.73 -4.85
C TYR A 83 -3.36 -9.44 -5.67
N SER A 84 -4.33 -8.56 -5.41
CA SER A 84 -4.30 -7.16 -5.85
C SER A 84 -4.38 -6.26 -4.62
N VAL A 85 -3.50 -5.28 -4.54
CA VAL A 85 -3.46 -4.32 -3.44
C VAL A 85 -3.89 -2.96 -3.95
N TRP A 86 -5.02 -2.48 -3.46
CA TRP A 86 -5.67 -1.25 -3.91
C TRP A 86 -5.51 -0.14 -2.89
N TYR A 87 -5.10 1.04 -3.35
CA TYR A 87 -4.89 2.23 -2.54
C TYR A 87 -5.90 3.28 -2.93
N SER A 88 -6.73 3.72 -1.98
CA SER A 88 -7.77 4.71 -2.23
C SER A 88 -7.90 5.70 -1.08
N LYS A 89 -8.20 6.96 -1.42
CA LYS A 89 -8.51 8.02 -0.47
C LYS A 89 -9.40 9.05 -1.16
N GLN A 90 -10.32 9.65 -0.42
CA GLN A 90 -11.17 10.69 -0.97
C GLN A 90 -10.34 11.83 -1.57
N GLY A 91 -10.66 12.23 -2.79
CA GLY A 91 -9.92 13.27 -3.53
C GLY A 91 -8.60 12.83 -4.14
N GLN A 92 -8.27 11.54 -4.06
CA GLN A 92 -7.07 10.95 -4.64
C GLN A 92 -7.43 9.91 -5.70
N ILE A 93 -6.53 9.69 -6.65
CA ILE A 93 -6.68 8.64 -7.65
C ILE A 93 -6.46 7.28 -7.00
N THR A 94 -7.40 6.36 -7.23
CA THR A 94 -7.24 4.96 -6.83
C THR A 94 -6.19 4.30 -7.70
N LYS A 95 -5.27 3.57 -7.08
CA LYS A 95 -4.18 2.85 -7.74
C LYS A 95 -4.09 1.43 -7.20
N HIS A 96 -3.48 0.53 -7.95
CA HIS A 96 -3.25 -0.83 -7.47
C HIS A 96 -1.95 -1.43 -8.02
N ILE A 97 -1.54 -2.52 -7.38
CA ILE A 97 -0.46 -3.41 -7.80
C ILE A 97 -0.94 -4.85 -7.72
N ASP A 98 -0.32 -5.73 -8.47
CA ASP A 98 -0.61 -7.15 -8.44
C ASP A 98 0.58 -7.95 -7.92
N ILE A 99 0.30 -8.98 -7.11
CA ILE A 99 1.30 -9.85 -6.48
C ILE A 99 0.90 -11.30 -6.67
N ASP A 100 1.72 -12.06 -7.37
CA ASP A 100 1.54 -13.49 -7.61
C ASP A 100 2.45 -14.32 -6.70
N THR A 101 1.85 -15.07 -5.77
CA THR A 101 2.54 -15.99 -4.86
C THR A 101 2.41 -17.45 -5.28
N GLU A 102 1.81 -17.75 -6.46
CA GLU A 102 1.59 -19.12 -6.95
C GLU A 102 2.92 -19.85 -7.21
N GLY A 103 3.95 -19.12 -7.68
CA GLY A 103 5.28 -19.66 -7.98
C GLY A 103 6.13 -20.03 -6.76
N ILE A 104 5.71 -19.72 -5.55
CA ILE A 104 6.47 -20.01 -4.33
C ILE A 104 6.47 -21.54 -4.08
N PRO A 105 7.64 -22.19 -3.89
CA PRO A 105 7.72 -23.62 -3.64
C PRO A 105 6.91 -24.08 -2.42
N ALA A 106 6.48 -25.35 -2.43
CA ALA A 106 5.75 -25.92 -1.30
C ALA A 106 6.56 -25.92 0.01
N TYR A 107 7.87 -26.06 -0.12
CA TYR A 107 8.84 -26.10 0.99
C TYR A 107 9.93 -25.05 0.73
N PRO A 108 9.67 -23.76 1.02
CA PRO A 108 10.69 -22.74 0.91
C PRO A 108 11.79 -23.00 1.93
N ASP A 109 13.00 -22.59 1.59
CA ASP A 109 14.17 -22.68 2.46
C ASP A 109 14.27 -21.54 3.50
N VAL A 110 13.31 -20.64 3.48
CA VAL A 110 13.16 -19.52 4.43
C VAL A 110 11.76 -19.54 5.04
N PRO A 111 11.57 -19.03 6.26
CA PRO A 111 10.27 -19.03 6.94
C PRO A 111 9.26 -18.08 6.30
N PHE A 112 9.72 -17.00 5.67
CA PHE A 112 8.89 -16.00 4.98
C PHE A 112 9.72 -15.20 3.97
N TYR A 113 9.05 -14.53 3.05
CA TYR A 113 9.62 -13.46 2.22
C TYR A 113 9.08 -12.10 2.65
N GLU A 114 9.86 -11.05 2.41
CA GLU A 114 9.44 -9.66 2.65
C GLU A 114 9.38 -8.89 1.33
N MET A 115 8.35 -8.06 1.22
CA MET A 115 8.19 -7.08 0.14
C MET A 115 7.87 -5.72 0.73
N ASP A 116 8.56 -4.69 0.25
CA ASP A 116 8.27 -3.29 0.57
C ASP A 116 7.74 -2.54 -0.65
N VAL A 117 6.66 -1.79 -0.46
CA VAL A 117 5.97 -1.06 -1.52
C VAL A 117 5.87 0.42 -1.17
N GLN A 118 6.49 1.25 -2.00
CA GLN A 118 6.33 2.70 -1.91
C GLN A 118 5.23 3.14 -2.89
N MET A 119 4.09 3.61 -2.36
CA MET A 119 2.98 4.07 -3.18
C MET A 119 2.81 5.58 -3.04
N THR A 120 2.85 6.28 -4.17
CA THR A 120 2.61 7.73 -4.21
C THR A 120 1.19 8.01 -4.68
N MET A 121 0.40 8.73 -3.90
CA MET A 121 -0.95 9.14 -4.25
C MET A 121 -0.95 10.44 -5.03
N VAL A 122 -1.89 10.56 -5.96
CA VAL A 122 -2.05 11.70 -6.87
C VAL A 122 -3.45 12.27 -6.67
N GLU A 123 -3.56 13.57 -6.49
CA GLU A 123 -4.85 14.24 -6.31
C GLU A 123 -5.69 14.18 -7.59
N TRP A 124 -6.97 13.90 -7.43
CA TRP A 124 -7.91 13.86 -8.54
C TRP A 124 -8.32 15.27 -8.97
N ILE A 125 -8.22 15.58 -10.26
CA ILE A 125 -8.66 16.83 -10.86
C ILE A 125 -9.56 16.56 -12.07
N ASN A 126 -10.65 17.28 -12.22
CA ASN A 126 -11.67 17.04 -13.25
C ASN A 126 -11.17 17.20 -14.69
N GLU A 127 -10.05 17.90 -14.88
CA GLU A 127 -9.56 18.30 -16.19
C GLU A 127 -8.53 17.32 -16.77
N PHE A 128 -8.36 16.14 -16.13
CA PHE A 128 -7.29 15.23 -16.47
C PHE A 128 -7.80 13.79 -16.65
N ASP A 129 -7.24 13.08 -17.64
CA ASP A 129 -7.53 11.66 -17.89
C ASP A 129 -6.58 10.78 -17.09
N PHE A 130 -7.14 9.97 -16.21
CA PHE A 130 -6.43 9.06 -15.33
C PHE A 130 -6.49 7.58 -15.75
N ALA A 131 -6.92 7.27 -16.98
CA ALA A 131 -7.14 5.89 -17.44
C ALA A 131 -5.91 4.97 -17.29
N ILE A 132 -4.69 5.52 -17.28
CA ILE A 132 -3.47 4.73 -17.06
C ILE A 132 -3.44 4.04 -15.69
N PHE A 133 -4.11 4.61 -14.69
CA PHE A 133 -4.16 4.07 -13.33
C PHE A 133 -5.21 2.96 -13.14
N ASP A 134 -6.00 2.65 -14.20
CA ASP A 134 -6.88 1.49 -14.22
C ASP A 134 -6.08 0.18 -14.39
N GLN A 135 -4.81 0.28 -14.80
CA GLN A 135 -3.88 -0.84 -14.88
C GLN A 135 -3.03 -0.92 -13.60
N PRO A 136 -2.54 -2.11 -13.21
CA PRO A 136 -1.63 -2.24 -12.09
C PRO A 136 -0.36 -1.41 -12.34
N LEU A 137 0.09 -0.66 -11.35
CA LEU A 137 1.33 0.13 -11.44
C LEU A 137 2.60 -0.70 -11.34
N GLY A 138 2.47 -1.94 -10.92
CA GLY A 138 3.55 -2.91 -10.84
C GLY A 138 3.00 -4.30 -10.61
N GLU A 139 3.73 -5.27 -11.11
CA GLU A 139 3.47 -6.68 -10.91
C GLU A 139 4.66 -7.31 -10.20
N ALA A 140 4.40 -8.19 -9.24
CA ALA A 140 5.44 -8.91 -8.52
C ALA A 140 5.13 -10.40 -8.49
N SER A 141 6.16 -11.24 -8.57
CA SER A 141 6.03 -12.68 -8.49
C SER A 141 7.28 -13.32 -7.90
N PHE A 142 7.16 -14.59 -7.52
CA PHE A 142 8.33 -15.36 -7.13
C PHE A 142 9.20 -15.64 -8.36
N LYS A 143 10.48 -15.29 -8.28
CA LYS A 143 11.48 -15.54 -9.33
C LYS A 143 12.44 -16.61 -8.87
N GLN A 144 12.43 -17.76 -9.55
CA GLN A 144 13.29 -18.90 -9.24
C GLN A 144 14.79 -18.57 -9.33
N SER A 145 15.18 -17.64 -10.24
CA SER A 145 16.58 -17.24 -10.42
C SER A 145 17.20 -16.57 -9.20
N VAL A 146 16.41 -15.84 -8.44
CA VAL A 146 16.84 -15.15 -7.21
C VAL A 146 16.26 -15.79 -5.94
N ARG A 147 15.41 -16.83 -6.08
CA ARG A 147 14.72 -17.54 -5.01
C ARG A 147 14.00 -16.58 -4.04
N ASN A 148 13.36 -15.55 -4.59
CA ASN A 148 12.68 -14.53 -3.80
C ASN A 148 11.51 -13.92 -4.58
N MET A 149 10.62 -13.23 -3.86
CA MET A 149 9.65 -12.32 -4.46
C MET A 149 10.39 -11.16 -5.13
N SER A 150 9.98 -10.82 -6.33
CA SER A 150 10.62 -9.74 -7.11
C SER A 150 9.62 -9.05 -8.02
N TRP A 151 9.84 -7.78 -8.25
CA TRP A 151 9.07 -6.99 -9.22
C TRP A 151 9.34 -7.46 -10.64
N ASP A 152 8.31 -7.40 -11.47
CA ASP A 152 8.44 -7.63 -12.91
C ASP A 152 9.05 -6.38 -13.57
N VAL A 153 10.34 -6.49 -13.87
CA VAL A 153 11.11 -5.38 -14.48
C VAL A 153 10.63 -5.11 -15.90
N GLU A 154 10.28 -6.14 -16.66
CA GLU A 154 9.80 -5.99 -18.05
C GLU A 154 8.45 -5.24 -18.07
N TYR A 155 7.52 -5.62 -17.22
CA TYR A 155 6.27 -4.90 -17.04
C TYR A 155 6.51 -3.43 -16.67
N THR A 156 7.38 -3.19 -15.69
CA THR A 156 7.69 -1.83 -15.21
C THR A 156 8.33 -0.98 -16.32
N GLU A 157 9.28 -1.52 -17.07
CA GLU A 157 9.92 -0.80 -18.17
C GLU A 157 8.95 -0.49 -19.31
N LYS A 158 8.00 -1.38 -19.60
CA LYS A 158 6.94 -1.16 -20.58
C LYS A 158 5.98 -0.04 -20.16
N MET A 159 5.63 0.04 -18.88
CA MET A 159 4.71 1.05 -18.35
C MET A 159 5.37 2.41 -18.18
N ARG A 160 6.67 2.47 -17.89
CA ARG A 160 7.42 3.68 -17.52
C ARG A 160 7.24 4.86 -18.49
N PRO A 161 7.37 4.71 -19.83
CA PRO A 161 7.24 5.84 -20.75
C PRO A 161 5.85 6.49 -20.71
N ALA A 162 4.81 5.66 -20.71
CA ALA A 162 3.42 6.12 -20.66
C ALA A 162 3.12 6.80 -19.33
N LEU A 163 3.56 6.22 -18.21
CA LEU A 163 3.37 6.78 -16.88
C LEU A 163 4.13 8.11 -16.72
N ALA A 164 5.38 8.18 -17.17
CA ALA A 164 6.18 9.40 -17.11
C ALA A 164 5.54 10.54 -17.92
N LYS A 165 5.06 10.24 -19.15
CA LYS A 165 4.34 11.20 -19.97
C LYS A 165 3.07 11.70 -19.28
N THR A 166 2.26 10.77 -18.75
CA THR A 166 1.02 11.12 -18.04
C THR A 166 1.31 11.98 -16.81
N MET A 167 2.35 11.67 -16.04
CA MET A 167 2.71 12.46 -14.86
C MET A 167 3.21 13.86 -15.21
N ASP A 168 4.00 14.03 -16.29
CA ASP A 168 4.43 15.33 -16.78
C ASP A 168 3.24 16.20 -17.24
N GLU A 169 2.28 15.61 -17.95
CA GLU A 169 1.05 16.27 -18.36
C GLU A 169 0.16 16.62 -17.15
N TYR A 170 0.06 15.72 -16.18
CA TYR A 170 -0.67 15.93 -14.94
C TYR A 170 -0.10 17.12 -14.16
N GLU A 171 1.21 17.21 -13.95
CA GLU A 171 1.84 18.32 -13.22
C GLU A 171 1.57 19.67 -13.87
N LYS A 172 1.62 19.75 -15.21
CA LYS A 172 1.30 20.96 -15.97
C LYS A 172 -0.17 21.37 -15.76
N THR A 173 -1.07 20.39 -15.88
CA THR A 173 -2.52 20.61 -15.71
C THR A 173 -2.86 21.02 -14.28
N TYR A 174 -2.27 20.34 -13.30
CA TYR A 174 -2.43 20.62 -11.87
C TYR A 174 -2.06 22.05 -11.52
N ARG A 175 -0.87 22.52 -11.96
CA ARG A 175 -0.43 23.90 -11.74
C ARG A 175 -1.41 24.91 -12.36
N GLY A 176 -1.90 24.65 -13.57
CA GLY A 176 -2.90 25.47 -14.25
C GLY A 176 -4.24 25.50 -13.51
N TYR A 177 -4.71 24.35 -13.05
CA TYR A 177 -5.95 24.20 -12.29
C TYR A 177 -5.93 25.04 -11.00
N TYR A 178 -4.89 24.91 -10.19
CA TYR A 178 -4.77 25.67 -8.93
C TYR A 178 -4.55 27.16 -9.15
N LYS A 179 -3.83 27.56 -10.19
CA LYS A 179 -3.71 28.99 -10.56
C LYS A 179 -5.07 29.59 -10.89
N ARG A 180 -5.91 28.89 -11.67
CA ARG A 180 -7.28 29.35 -11.98
C ARG A 180 -8.17 29.34 -10.75
N LYS A 181 -8.07 28.34 -9.89
CA LYS A 181 -8.83 28.23 -8.64
C LYS A 181 -8.50 29.37 -7.70
N ALA A 182 -7.23 29.69 -7.51
CA ALA A 182 -6.76 30.82 -6.70
C ALA A 182 -7.26 32.18 -7.25
N ALA A 183 -7.23 32.37 -8.57
CA ALA A 183 -7.72 33.60 -9.20
C ALA A 183 -9.25 33.83 -9.07
N ARG A 184 -10.00 32.73 -8.84
CA ARG A 184 -11.47 32.79 -8.63
C ARG A 184 -11.87 32.96 -7.17
N GLN A 185 -10.97 32.79 -6.23
CA GLN A 185 -11.26 33.05 -4.83
C GLN A 185 -11.18 34.55 -4.57
N PRO A 186 -12.22 35.19 -3.93
CA PRO A 186 -12.11 36.55 -3.51
C PRO A 186 -10.94 36.71 -2.54
N PRO A 187 -10.21 37.84 -2.55
CA PRO A 187 -9.12 38.06 -1.63
C PRO A 187 -9.61 37.85 -0.20
N PRO A 188 -8.77 37.28 0.70
CA PRO A 188 -9.16 37.05 2.07
C PRO A 188 -9.65 38.36 2.68
N LYS A 189 -10.84 38.32 3.30
CA LYS A 189 -11.38 39.48 4.02
C LYS A 189 -10.41 39.87 5.12
N GLY A 190 -9.65 40.96 4.93
CA GLY A 190 -8.65 41.42 5.87
C GLY A 190 -7.26 41.73 5.29
N ALA A 191 -7.03 41.48 4.00
CA ALA A 191 -5.86 42.03 3.35
C ALA A 191 -6.05 43.57 3.19
N VAL A 192 -5.62 44.30 4.20
CA VAL A 192 -5.48 45.76 4.08
C VAL A 192 -4.40 45.96 3.02
N VAL A 193 -4.85 46.47 1.86
CA VAL A 193 -3.94 46.98 0.85
C VAL A 193 -3.38 48.25 1.42
N ASP A 194 -2.19 48.16 2.03
CA ASP A 194 -1.42 49.33 2.45
C ASP A 194 -0.82 50.00 1.21
N SER A 195 -1.70 50.65 0.44
CA SER A 195 -1.36 51.42 -0.77
C SER A 195 -1.50 52.90 -0.53
N LEU A 196 -0.96 53.38 0.58
CA LEU A 196 -0.71 54.80 0.81
C LEU A 196 0.63 54.97 1.52
N ARG A 197 1.69 54.59 0.85
CA ARG A 197 2.98 55.17 1.15
C ARG A 197 3.04 56.52 0.43
N THR A 198 2.52 57.55 1.10
CA THR A 198 2.74 58.93 0.72
C THR A 198 4.23 59.21 0.65
N VAL A 199 4.65 59.61 -0.53
CA VAL A 199 5.98 60.18 -0.79
C VAL A 199 6.15 61.38 0.14
N PRO A 200 7.24 61.50 0.89
CA PRO A 200 7.54 62.71 1.63
C PRO A 200 7.75 63.86 0.65
N GLU A 201 6.97 64.92 0.81
CA GLU A 201 7.11 66.18 0.12
C GLU A 201 8.41 66.83 0.56
N ASP A 202 9.37 66.99 -0.38
CA ASP A 202 10.60 67.73 -0.20
C ASP A 202 10.24 69.18 0.17
N LYS A 203 10.51 69.57 1.40
CA LYS A 203 10.51 70.98 1.80
C LYS A 203 11.78 71.58 1.24
N GLU A 204 11.65 72.42 0.22
CA GLU A 204 12.59 73.45 -0.13
C GLU A 204 12.74 74.38 1.07
N ASP A 205 13.96 74.55 1.56
CA ASP A 205 14.38 75.63 2.44
C ASP A 205 14.70 76.87 1.57
N PRO A 206 14.14 78.06 1.88
CA PRO A 206 14.62 79.32 1.26
C PRO A 206 15.66 79.94 2.18
N ASP A 207 16.77 80.39 1.54
CA ASP A 207 17.89 81.27 1.97
C ASP A 207 18.97 80.69 2.85
#